data_9195b8a7369689e1a8a91e2678e00ff1
#
_entry.id   9195b8a7369689e1a8a91e2678e00ff1
#
_cell.length_a   1.000
_cell.length_b   1.000
_cell.length_c   1.000
_cell.angle_alpha   90.00
_cell.angle_beta   90.00
_cell.angle_gamma   90.00
#
_symmetry.space_group_name_H-M   'P 1'
#
loop_
_entity.id
_entity.type
_entity.pdbx_description
1 polymer ?
#
loop_
_entity_poly.entity_id
_entity_poly.type
_entity_poly.pdbx_seq_one_letter_code
_entity_poly.pdbx_strand_id
1 'polypeptide(L)'
;MTDTKKIMAKAFKELLLEVPFQKISVNDICEKCGMNRKSFYYHFCDKYDIANSVFDIEFPALSEDISADGSCSVFRDMSVYLYDNRAYYKKLFEIEGQNCFTDYLSHKIEEYLKINAFSNDSFRANFWADAVCCSYKEWILDKKANHYSDFYRRFRSCLCLAFPVA
;
A
#
# COMPACT_ATOMS: atom_id res chain seq x y z
N MET A 1 4.10 6.53 16.90
CA MET A 1 5.12 6.30 15.86
C MET A 1 6.14 7.42 15.94
N THR A 2 7.45 7.11 15.91
CA THR A 2 8.50 8.12 16.10
C THR A 2 8.58 9.07 14.90
N ASP A 3 8.79 10.37 15.17
CA ASP A 3 8.96 11.37 14.11
C ASP A 3 10.07 11.00 13.12
N THR A 4 11.12 10.36 13.61
CA THR A 4 12.25 9.83 12.82
C THR A 4 11.80 8.90 11.69
N LYS A 5 10.91 7.95 11.99
CA LYS A 5 10.38 7.00 10.98
C LYS A 5 9.64 7.73 9.87
N LYS A 6 8.82 8.73 10.21
CA LYS A 6 8.08 9.56 9.24
C LYS A 6 9.01 10.41 8.37
N ILE A 7 10.05 11.00 8.97
CA ILE A 7 11.01 11.83 8.25
C ILE A 7 11.78 11.00 7.23
N MET A 8 12.25 9.81 7.62
CA MET A 8 12.95 8.89 6.70
C MET A 8 12.02 8.41 5.56
N ALA A 9 10.77 8.03 5.89
CA ALA A 9 9.79 7.60 4.90
C ALA A 9 9.49 8.69 3.88
N LYS A 10 9.35 9.95 4.33
CA LYS A 10 9.17 11.12 3.45
C LYS A 10 10.38 11.31 2.53
N ALA A 11 11.61 11.26 3.08
CA ALA A 11 12.82 11.38 2.30
C ALA A 11 12.95 10.27 1.23
N PHE A 12 12.61 9.04 1.59
CA PHE A 12 12.57 7.93 0.63
C PHE A 12 11.52 8.16 -0.48
N LYS A 13 10.31 8.59 -0.12
CA LYS A 13 9.24 8.88 -1.07
C LYS A 13 9.66 9.94 -2.10
N GLU A 14 10.31 11.00 -1.65
CA GLU A 14 10.85 12.05 -2.53
C GLU A 14 11.96 11.50 -3.44
N LEU A 15 12.90 10.71 -2.88
CA LEU A 15 13.97 10.09 -3.69
C LEU A 15 13.41 9.17 -4.77
N LEU A 16 12.41 8.35 -4.45
CA LEU A 16 11.82 7.45 -5.42
C LEU A 16 11.14 8.19 -6.58
N LEU A 17 10.63 9.40 -6.36
CA LEU A 17 10.08 10.23 -7.44
C LEU A 17 11.16 10.74 -8.40
N GLU A 18 12.39 10.97 -7.92
CA GLU A 18 13.50 11.53 -8.68
C GLU A 18 14.39 10.45 -9.30
N VAL A 19 14.63 9.35 -8.58
CA VAL A 19 15.65 8.34 -8.90
C VAL A 19 15.01 6.95 -9.02
N PRO A 20 15.42 6.09 -9.96
CA PRO A 20 15.00 4.69 -10.01
C PRO A 20 15.33 3.95 -8.72
N PHE A 21 14.41 3.11 -8.24
CA PHE A 21 14.54 2.36 -6.99
C PHE A 21 15.87 1.62 -6.84
N GLN A 22 16.34 1.00 -7.94
CA GLN A 22 17.60 0.23 -7.94
C GLN A 22 18.82 1.08 -7.58
N LYS A 23 18.79 2.37 -7.94
CA LYS A 23 19.87 3.32 -7.69
C LYS A 23 19.81 3.96 -6.30
N ILE A 24 18.69 3.85 -5.61
CA ILE A 24 18.55 4.39 -4.25
C ILE A 24 19.29 3.48 -3.26
N SER A 25 20.21 4.05 -2.50
CA SER A 25 20.89 3.39 -1.40
C SER A 25 20.41 3.89 -0.04
N VAL A 26 20.71 3.13 1.02
CA VAL A 26 20.44 3.57 2.41
C VAL A 26 21.19 4.87 2.73
N ASN A 27 22.37 5.08 2.14
CA ASN A 27 23.11 6.32 2.32
C ASN A 27 22.38 7.52 1.75
N ASP A 28 21.84 7.42 0.54
CA ASP A 28 21.08 8.50 -0.10
C ASP A 28 19.87 8.91 0.75
N ILE A 29 19.17 7.92 1.33
CA ILE A 29 18.04 8.17 2.24
C ILE A 29 18.53 8.90 3.50
N CYS A 30 19.60 8.43 4.10
CA CYS A 30 20.17 9.02 5.31
C CYS A 30 20.66 10.46 5.07
N GLU A 31 21.35 10.71 3.97
CA GLU A 31 21.84 12.04 3.59
C GLU A 31 20.66 13.00 3.36
N LYS A 32 19.63 12.56 2.62
CA LYS A 32 18.45 13.40 2.33
C LYS A 32 17.71 13.83 3.60
N CYS A 33 17.69 13.00 4.65
CA CYS A 33 17.00 13.31 5.90
C CYS A 33 17.92 13.78 7.03
N GLY A 34 19.24 13.92 6.79
CA GLY A 34 20.22 14.35 7.79
C GLY A 34 20.43 13.34 8.92
N MET A 35 20.21 12.04 8.66
CA MET A 35 20.33 10.98 9.66
C MET A 35 21.44 10.00 9.31
N ASN A 36 21.87 9.22 10.30
CA ASN A 36 22.92 8.22 10.10
C ASN A 36 22.36 6.82 9.83
N ARG A 37 23.18 5.91 9.28
CA ARG A 37 22.80 4.54 8.96
C ARG A 37 22.33 3.73 10.19
N LYS A 38 22.85 4.02 11.39
CA LYS A 38 22.43 3.33 12.62
C LYS A 38 20.97 3.66 12.93
N SER A 39 20.56 4.93 12.76
CA SER A 39 19.16 5.34 12.89
C SER A 39 18.28 4.67 11.85
N PHE A 40 18.75 4.50 10.60
CA PHE A 40 18.01 3.79 9.58
C PHE A 40 17.73 2.35 10.00
N TYR A 41 18.76 1.58 10.33
CA TYR A 41 18.64 0.16 10.71
C TYR A 41 17.94 -0.08 12.06
N TYR A 42 17.75 0.96 12.86
CA TYR A 42 16.90 0.90 14.04
C TYR A 42 15.40 0.83 13.67
N HIS A 43 15.00 1.40 12.54
CA HIS A 43 13.62 1.52 12.12
C HIS A 43 13.24 0.61 10.94
N PHE A 44 14.18 0.28 10.07
CA PHE A 44 13.97 -0.44 8.82
C PHE A 44 15.05 -1.48 8.57
N CYS A 45 14.66 -2.65 8.09
CA CYS A 45 15.58 -3.72 7.74
C CYS A 45 16.37 -3.40 6.46
N ASP A 46 15.68 -2.87 5.45
CA ASP A 46 16.24 -2.53 4.14
C ASP A 46 15.38 -1.47 3.41
N LYS A 47 15.73 -1.20 2.14
CA LYS A 47 15.00 -0.22 1.32
C LYS A 47 13.61 -0.70 0.86
N TYR A 48 13.32 -1.99 0.89
CA TYR A 48 11.97 -2.51 0.63
C TYR A 48 11.08 -2.28 1.84
N ASP A 49 11.61 -2.48 3.04
CA ASP A 49 10.90 -2.25 4.29
C ASP A 49 10.46 -0.78 4.43
N ILE A 50 11.36 0.19 4.17
CA ILE A 50 10.97 1.60 4.19
C ILE A 50 9.96 1.92 3.08
N ALA A 51 10.11 1.34 1.88
CA ALA A 51 9.17 1.53 0.76
C ALA A 51 7.75 1.09 1.14
N ASN A 52 7.62 -0.08 1.75
CA ASN A 52 6.35 -0.63 2.22
C ASN A 52 5.80 0.17 3.42
N SER A 53 6.69 0.58 4.34
CA SER A 53 6.31 1.36 5.52
C SER A 53 5.72 2.75 5.21
N VAL A 54 6.00 3.34 4.04
CA VAL A 54 5.34 4.58 3.60
C VAL A 54 3.83 4.40 3.56
N PHE A 55 3.36 3.26 3.04
CA PHE A 55 1.94 2.95 2.98
C PHE A 55 1.32 2.86 4.38
N ASP A 56 1.93 2.12 5.31
CA ASP A 56 1.43 2.02 6.69
C ASP A 56 1.39 3.38 7.41
N ILE A 57 2.36 4.24 7.12
CA ILE A 57 2.46 5.56 7.74
C ILE A 57 1.37 6.50 7.25
N GLU A 58 1.10 6.47 5.95
CA GLU A 58 0.20 7.43 5.31
C GLU A 58 -1.24 6.89 5.18
N PHE A 59 -1.42 5.56 5.19
CA PHE A 59 -2.71 4.90 5.10
C PHE A 59 -2.86 3.80 6.17
N PRO A 60 -3.01 4.16 7.45
CA PRO A 60 -3.12 3.18 8.55
C PRO A 60 -4.46 2.43 8.57
N ALA A 61 -5.46 2.85 7.81
CA ALA A 61 -6.83 2.31 7.86
C ALA A 61 -6.94 0.80 7.59
N LEU A 62 -6.00 0.19 6.86
CA LEU A 62 -5.94 -1.27 6.69
C LEU A 62 -5.43 -2.01 7.93
N SER A 63 -4.88 -1.30 8.90
CA SER A 63 -4.35 -1.87 10.16
C SER A 63 -5.23 -1.56 11.37
N GLU A 64 -6.31 -0.80 11.18
CA GLU A 64 -7.24 -0.41 12.23
C GLU A 64 -8.50 -1.28 12.18
N ASP A 65 -8.98 -1.73 13.33
CA ASP A 65 -10.27 -2.39 13.45
C ASP A 65 -11.38 -1.42 13.03
N ILE A 66 -12.10 -1.76 11.98
CA ILE A 66 -13.18 -0.93 11.50
C ILE A 66 -14.45 -1.24 12.24
N SER A 67 -15.04 -0.17 12.79
CA SER A 67 -16.39 -0.13 13.34
C SER A 67 -17.43 -0.77 12.41
N ALA A 68 -18.23 -1.55 12.99
CA ALA A 68 -19.50 -2.26 12.74
C ALA A 68 -20.39 -1.92 11.53
N ASP A 69 -20.01 -1.07 10.57
CA ASP A 69 -20.92 -0.75 9.46
C ASP A 69 -20.70 -1.58 8.17
N GLY A 70 -19.77 -2.57 8.23
CA GLY A 70 -19.56 -3.52 7.13
C GLY A 70 -19.25 -2.88 5.77
N SER A 71 -18.96 -1.58 5.75
CA SER A 71 -18.82 -0.84 4.51
C SER A 71 -17.44 -1.06 3.90
N CYS A 72 -17.41 -1.26 2.58
CA CYS A 72 -16.19 -1.24 1.78
C CYS A 72 -15.54 0.15 1.72
N SER A 73 -15.75 0.99 2.73
CA SER A 73 -15.28 2.38 2.80
C SER A 73 -13.76 2.46 2.76
N VAL A 74 -13.05 1.53 3.40
CA VAL A 74 -11.58 1.45 3.38
C VAL A 74 -11.04 1.35 1.95
N PHE A 75 -11.69 0.58 1.08
CA PHE A 75 -11.26 0.46 -0.32
C PHE A 75 -11.56 1.71 -1.13
N ARG A 76 -12.63 2.45 -0.80
CA ARG A 76 -12.86 3.78 -1.38
C ARG A 76 -11.75 4.74 -0.99
N ASP A 77 -11.44 4.80 0.29
CA ASP A 77 -10.44 5.72 0.83
C ASP A 77 -9.04 5.35 0.32
N MET A 78 -8.75 4.06 0.18
CA MET A 78 -7.53 3.56 -0.48
C MET A 78 -7.49 3.98 -1.97
N SER A 79 -8.64 3.97 -2.68
CA SER A 79 -8.70 4.44 -4.07
C SER A 79 -8.36 5.92 -4.19
N VAL A 80 -8.86 6.76 -3.28
CA VAL A 80 -8.52 8.19 -3.21
C VAL A 80 -7.02 8.35 -2.93
N TYR A 81 -6.53 7.70 -1.88
CA TYR A 81 -5.15 7.81 -1.45
C TYR A 81 -4.15 7.37 -2.53
N LEU A 82 -4.38 6.22 -3.17
CA LEU A 82 -3.50 5.73 -4.23
C LEU A 82 -3.56 6.61 -5.48
N TYR A 83 -4.72 7.19 -5.78
CA TYR A 83 -4.88 8.12 -6.89
C TYR A 83 -4.09 9.41 -6.66
N ASP A 84 -4.21 10.01 -5.49
CA ASP A 84 -3.51 11.25 -5.12
C ASP A 84 -1.98 11.05 -5.06
N ASN A 85 -1.53 9.84 -4.74
CA ASN A 85 -0.12 9.47 -4.68
C ASN A 85 0.34 8.61 -5.87
N ARG A 86 -0.39 8.66 -6.98
CA ARG A 86 -0.21 7.74 -8.11
C ARG A 86 1.22 7.72 -8.67
N ALA A 87 1.88 8.87 -8.78
CA ALA A 87 3.24 8.93 -9.30
C ALA A 87 4.22 8.08 -8.49
N TYR A 88 4.06 8.05 -7.17
CA TYR A 88 4.84 7.22 -6.27
C TYR A 88 4.47 5.74 -6.38
N TYR A 89 3.19 5.39 -6.26
CA TYR A 89 2.74 4.00 -6.29
C TYR A 89 2.96 3.32 -7.64
N LYS A 90 2.90 4.07 -8.74
CA LYS A 90 3.29 3.55 -10.04
C LYS A 90 4.71 3.01 -10.03
N LYS A 91 5.66 3.77 -9.49
CA LYS A 91 7.05 3.32 -9.36
C LYS A 91 7.21 2.14 -8.41
N LEU A 92 6.43 2.09 -7.32
CA LEU A 92 6.46 0.96 -6.40
C LEU A 92 5.90 -0.33 -7.02
N PHE A 93 4.81 -0.26 -7.74
CA PHE A 93 4.21 -1.43 -8.40
C PHE A 93 5.06 -1.97 -9.57
N GLU A 94 5.97 -1.16 -10.11
CA GLU A 94 6.96 -1.59 -11.12
C GLU A 94 8.17 -2.33 -10.50
N ILE A 95 8.32 -2.34 -9.17
CA ILE A 95 9.40 -3.05 -8.48
C ILE A 95 9.01 -4.53 -8.35
N GLU A 96 9.86 -5.40 -8.90
CA GLU A 96 9.71 -6.85 -8.83
C GLU A 96 10.71 -7.46 -7.83
N GLY A 97 10.42 -8.69 -7.40
CA GLY A 97 11.28 -9.46 -6.48
C GLY A 97 10.65 -9.71 -5.12
N GLN A 98 11.39 -10.36 -4.25
CA GLN A 98 10.94 -10.65 -2.88
C GLN A 98 10.72 -9.34 -2.11
N ASN A 99 9.71 -9.32 -1.26
CA ASN A 99 9.31 -8.17 -0.44
C ASN A 99 8.87 -6.95 -1.25
N CYS A 100 8.49 -7.12 -2.52
CA CYS A 100 7.96 -6.01 -3.33
C CYS A 100 6.63 -5.48 -2.75
N PHE A 101 6.27 -4.27 -3.15
CA PHE A 101 5.04 -3.64 -2.65
C PHE A 101 3.77 -4.41 -3.02
N THR A 102 3.76 -5.12 -4.14
CA THR A 102 2.61 -5.96 -4.55
C THR A 102 2.33 -7.05 -3.53
N ASP A 103 3.37 -7.83 -3.14
CA ASP A 103 3.23 -8.91 -2.17
C ASP A 103 2.85 -8.36 -0.79
N TYR A 104 3.49 -7.25 -0.41
CA TYR A 104 3.20 -6.57 0.84
C TYR A 104 1.74 -6.08 0.92
N LEU A 105 1.25 -5.41 -0.13
CA LEU A 105 -0.13 -4.91 -0.16
C LEU A 105 -1.15 -6.06 -0.18
N SER A 106 -0.90 -7.12 -0.95
CA SER A 106 -1.78 -8.31 -0.96
C SER A 106 -1.89 -8.91 0.45
N HIS A 107 -0.76 -9.08 1.14
CA HIS A 107 -0.76 -9.61 2.51
C HIS A 107 -1.52 -8.69 3.49
N LYS A 108 -1.35 -7.38 3.40
CA LYS A 108 -2.10 -6.43 4.23
C LYS A 108 -3.61 -6.48 3.99
N ILE A 109 -4.02 -6.61 2.74
CA ILE A 109 -5.43 -6.78 2.38
C ILE A 109 -5.95 -8.13 2.89
N GLU A 110 -5.16 -9.19 2.80
CA GLU A 110 -5.53 -10.51 3.33
C GLU A 110 -5.78 -10.45 4.84
N GLU A 111 -4.85 -9.85 5.60
CA GLU A 111 -5.03 -9.65 7.05
C GLU A 111 -6.31 -8.87 7.36
N TYR A 112 -6.54 -7.77 6.66
CA TYR A 112 -7.76 -6.99 6.80
C TYR A 112 -9.02 -7.81 6.50
N LEU A 113 -9.04 -8.60 5.44
CA LEU A 113 -10.18 -9.42 5.05
C LEU A 113 -10.42 -10.58 6.00
N LYS A 114 -9.37 -11.18 6.59
CA LYS A 114 -9.50 -12.20 7.64
C LYS A 114 -10.22 -11.66 8.86
N ILE A 115 -9.91 -10.46 9.28
CA ILE A 115 -10.51 -9.84 10.47
C ILE A 115 -11.96 -9.41 10.18
N ASN A 116 -12.19 -8.74 9.06
CA ASN A 116 -13.43 -8.00 8.83
C ASN A 116 -14.47 -8.72 7.97
N ALA A 117 -14.08 -9.76 7.20
CA ALA A 117 -15.00 -10.39 6.24
C ALA A 117 -14.98 -11.93 6.26
N PHE A 118 -13.83 -12.55 6.45
CA PHE A 118 -13.64 -13.99 6.28
C PHE A 118 -12.96 -14.63 7.48
N SER A 119 -13.43 -14.35 8.69
CA SER A 119 -12.79 -14.68 9.98
C SER A 119 -12.34 -16.16 10.16
N ASN A 120 -12.82 -17.09 9.33
CA ASN A 120 -12.43 -18.51 9.39
C ASN A 120 -12.12 -19.11 8.02
N ASP A 121 -11.98 -18.31 6.97
CA ASP A 121 -11.75 -18.79 5.61
C ASP A 121 -10.52 -18.09 4.99
N SER A 122 -9.35 -18.62 5.33
CA SER A 122 -8.07 -18.09 4.81
C SER A 122 -7.96 -18.21 3.29
N PHE A 123 -8.58 -19.21 2.67
CA PHE A 123 -8.56 -19.34 1.21
C PHE A 123 -9.32 -18.20 0.53
N ARG A 124 -10.53 -17.89 1.03
CA ARG A 124 -11.31 -16.76 0.50
C ARG A 124 -10.63 -15.43 0.74
N ALA A 125 -10.06 -15.23 1.93
CA ALA A 125 -9.32 -14.01 2.26
C ALA A 125 -8.14 -13.80 1.31
N ASN A 126 -7.31 -14.82 1.09
CA ASN A 126 -6.18 -14.76 0.17
C ASN A 126 -6.63 -14.53 -1.29
N PHE A 127 -7.60 -15.31 -1.79
CA PHE A 127 -8.13 -15.16 -3.14
C PHE A 127 -8.62 -13.71 -3.43
N TRP A 128 -9.37 -13.14 -2.50
CA TRP A 128 -9.87 -11.78 -2.66
C TRP A 128 -8.79 -10.73 -2.46
N ALA A 129 -7.82 -10.96 -1.59
CA ALA A 129 -6.68 -10.07 -1.41
C ALA A 129 -5.88 -9.92 -2.70
N ASP A 130 -5.58 -11.04 -3.37
CA ASP A 130 -4.87 -11.04 -4.65
C ASP A 130 -5.69 -10.35 -5.74
N ALA A 131 -6.99 -10.63 -5.84
CA ALA A 131 -7.86 -10.00 -6.82
C ALA A 131 -7.95 -8.47 -6.62
N VAL A 132 -8.09 -8.03 -5.37
CA VAL A 132 -8.11 -6.61 -4.99
C VAL A 132 -6.77 -5.95 -5.30
N CYS A 133 -5.67 -6.53 -4.84
CA CYS A 133 -4.33 -6.01 -5.07
C CYS A 133 -4.01 -5.89 -6.58
N CYS A 134 -4.30 -6.93 -7.35
CA CYS A 134 -4.14 -6.92 -8.81
C CYS A 134 -4.96 -5.82 -9.47
N SER A 135 -6.22 -5.63 -9.07
CA SER A 135 -7.09 -4.58 -9.62
C SER A 135 -6.54 -3.18 -9.38
N TYR A 136 -6.01 -2.91 -8.17
CA TYR A 136 -5.37 -1.62 -7.87
C TYR A 136 -4.06 -1.44 -8.66
N LYS A 137 -3.23 -2.48 -8.73
CA LYS A 137 -1.97 -2.45 -9.48
C LYS A 137 -2.22 -2.10 -10.95
N GLU A 138 -3.11 -2.84 -11.61
CA GLU A 138 -3.44 -2.60 -13.01
C GLU A 138 -3.99 -1.20 -13.23
N TRP A 139 -4.91 -0.74 -12.38
CA TRP A 139 -5.45 0.60 -12.47
C TRP A 139 -4.38 1.69 -12.28
N ILE A 140 -3.48 1.56 -11.31
CA ILE A 140 -2.40 2.53 -11.07
C ILE A 140 -1.40 2.57 -12.22
N LEU A 141 -1.10 1.42 -12.83
CA LEU A 141 -0.15 1.31 -13.95
C LEU A 141 -0.76 1.75 -15.29
N ASP A 142 -2.07 1.71 -15.46
CA ASP A 142 -2.72 2.08 -16.72
C ASP A 142 -2.45 3.55 -17.07
N LYS A 143 -1.89 3.81 -18.24
CA LYS A 143 -1.61 5.18 -18.73
C LYS A 143 -2.89 6.02 -18.91
N LYS A 144 -4.02 5.38 -19.14
CA LYS A 144 -5.35 6.00 -19.35
C LYS A 144 -6.26 5.83 -18.15
N ALA A 145 -5.69 5.58 -16.95
CA ALA A 145 -6.49 5.33 -15.78
C ALA A 145 -7.54 6.41 -15.55
N ASN A 146 -8.76 5.96 -15.38
CA ASN A 146 -9.88 6.81 -15.02
C ASN A 146 -9.70 7.42 -13.62
N HIS A 147 -10.45 8.47 -13.33
CA HIS A 147 -10.53 9.03 -11.99
C HIS A 147 -10.93 7.96 -10.95
N TYR A 148 -10.47 8.10 -9.70
CA TYR A 148 -10.72 7.09 -8.65
C TYR A 148 -12.19 6.76 -8.45
N SER A 149 -13.10 7.73 -8.65
CA SER A 149 -14.55 7.51 -8.49
C SER A 149 -15.11 6.51 -9.51
N ASP A 150 -14.60 6.54 -10.75
CA ASP A 150 -15.02 5.61 -11.80
C ASP A 150 -14.44 4.22 -11.58
N PHE A 151 -13.18 4.15 -11.17
CA PHE A 151 -12.55 2.90 -10.75
C PHE A 151 -13.31 2.28 -9.59
N TYR A 152 -13.50 3.02 -8.48
CA TYR A 152 -14.15 2.51 -7.29
C TYR A 152 -15.61 2.08 -7.54
N ARG A 153 -16.38 2.81 -8.35
CA ARG A 153 -17.75 2.43 -8.69
C ARG A 153 -17.80 1.04 -9.34
N ARG A 154 -16.91 0.75 -10.29
CA ARG A 154 -16.81 -0.56 -10.96
C ARG A 154 -16.28 -1.61 -10.00
N PHE A 155 -15.24 -1.31 -9.28
CA PHE A 155 -14.60 -2.18 -8.29
C PHE A 155 -15.59 -2.61 -7.19
N ARG A 156 -16.37 -1.65 -6.64
CA ARG A 156 -17.40 -1.92 -5.64
C ARG A 156 -18.44 -2.92 -6.15
N SER A 157 -18.86 -2.84 -7.40
CA SER A 157 -19.83 -3.80 -7.96
C SER A 157 -19.31 -5.24 -7.95
N CYS A 158 -18.01 -5.43 -8.12
CA CYS A 158 -17.37 -6.74 -7.98
C CYS A 158 -17.27 -7.18 -6.50
N LEU A 159 -16.93 -6.25 -5.61
CA LEU A 159 -16.87 -6.53 -4.17
C LEU A 159 -18.22 -6.92 -3.59
N CYS A 160 -19.32 -6.30 -4.02
CA CYS A 160 -20.67 -6.65 -3.55
C CYS A 160 -21.08 -8.09 -3.90
N LEU A 161 -20.47 -8.69 -4.92
CA LEU A 161 -20.66 -10.12 -5.23
C LEU A 161 -19.88 -11.02 -4.25
N ALA A 162 -18.78 -10.51 -3.72
CA ALA A 162 -17.93 -11.23 -2.76
C ALA A 162 -18.45 -11.15 -1.32
N PHE A 163 -19.06 -10.01 -0.98
CA PHE A 163 -19.56 -9.66 0.34
C PHE A 163 -21.06 -9.36 0.25
N PRO A 164 -21.94 -10.37 0.12
CA PRO A 164 -23.36 -10.11 0.16
C PRO A 164 -23.68 -9.45 1.50
N VAL A 165 -24.19 -8.24 1.43
CA VAL A 165 -24.74 -7.56 2.61
C VAL A 165 -25.93 -8.39 3.07
N ALA A 166 -25.83 -8.92 4.30
CA ALA A 166 -26.91 -9.69 4.92
C ALA A 166 -28.14 -8.79 5.17
#